data_91afab5c928e6b5c76405533cb78878a
#
_entry.id   91afab5c928e6b5c76405533cb78878a
#
_cell.length_a   1.000
_cell.length_b   1.000
_cell.length_c   1.000
_cell.angle_alpha   90.00
_cell.angle_beta   90.00
_cell.angle_gamma   90.00
#
_symmetry.space_group_name_H-M   'P 1'
#
loop_
_entity.id
_entity.type
_entity.pdbx_description
1 polymer ?
#
loop_
_entity_poly.entity_id
_entity_poly.type
_entity_poly.pdbx_seq_one_letter_code
_entity_poly.pdbx_strand_id
1 'polypeptide(L)'
;PFLRMREEALYGLLCLVIAFTYVDAGRLGVQGTHFVKDGHRVFLSGTNQAWVNYAHDFGNHQYQHAKQKFEQTLQEIQAAGGNSIRVWVHIEGESTPLFDGSGLVTGTDQAHNLINEMKEYLTAAQHHHILVFFTLWNAAVKQQTHARLDGLIRDTRKLESYIKNALIPMVNGLKDHPGLGGWDIINEPEGELKPGEINSDPCYDTRPLTNSGAGWAGHLYTVQEMQRFINWQADAIKRADPHAMVTVGSWNTKANTDKFGFHNYWKDACLIKAGGGTKHLGTLTFYQVHTYSDSANHFDGVSPMQKNAAEFGLDKPVVIGEFNQDHGGGMNIQQLFEHAYNGGYAGAWTWSVTDSNWQTQRAGMTAIKGKNDQSKGGLVHFSV
;
A
#
# COMPACT_ATOMS: atom_id res chain seq x y z
N PRO A 1 -44.67 -41.82 -49.75
CA PRO A 1 -43.68 -40.79 -49.74
C PRO A 1 -43.21 -40.55 -48.35
N PHE A 2 -42.00 -40.92 -48.11
CA PHE A 2 -41.37 -40.87 -46.78
C PHE A 2 -40.75 -39.53 -46.55
N LEU A 3 -41.13 -38.83 -45.45
CA LEU A 3 -40.43 -37.70 -44.86
C LEU A 3 -39.35 -38.20 -43.96
N ARG A 4 -38.11 -37.89 -44.26
CA ARG A 4 -36.98 -38.01 -43.34
C ARG A 4 -36.85 -36.75 -42.53
N MET A 5 -37.04 -36.81 -41.23
CA MET A 5 -36.60 -35.81 -40.27
C MET A 5 -35.11 -36.01 -40.00
N ARG A 6 -34.30 -34.97 -40.20
CA ARG A 6 -32.93 -34.89 -39.73
C ARG A 6 -32.93 -34.21 -38.37
N GLU A 7 -32.52 -34.92 -37.36
CA GLU A 7 -32.12 -34.34 -36.07
C GLU A 7 -30.73 -33.67 -36.22
N GLU A 8 -30.72 -32.36 -36.14
CA GLU A 8 -29.48 -31.63 -35.93
C GLU A 8 -29.25 -31.49 -34.42
N ALA A 9 -28.32 -32.28 -33.90
CA ALA A 9 -27.83 -32.15 -32.54
C ALA A 9 -26.91 -30.91 -32.44
N LEU A 10 -27.39 -29.88 -31.76
CA LEU A 10 -26.64 -28.67 -31.45
C LEU A 10 -25.69 -29.01 -30.29
N TYR A 11 -24.43 -29.31 -30.55
CA TYR A 11 -23.38 -29.35 -29.53
C TYR A 11 -22.95 -27.93 -29.18
N GLY A 12 -23.53 -27.41 -28.11
CA GLY A 12 -23.04 -26.18 -27.48
C GLY A 12 -21.72 -26.43 -26.81
N LEU A 13 -20.63 -26.05 -27.46
CA LEU A 13 -19.29 -26.05 -26.85
C LEU A 13 -19.18 -24.90 -25.83
N LEU A 14 -19.39 -25.21 -24.57
CA LEU A 14 -19.20 -24.27 -23.47
C LEU A 14 -17.66 -24.10 -23.29
N CYS A 15 -17.07 -23.13 -23.95
CA CYS A 15 -15.69 -22.73 -23.69
C CYS A 15 -15.59 -22.10 -22.31
N LEU A 16 -15.24 -22.90 -21.31
CA LEU A 16 -14.81 -22.40 -20.00
C LEU A 16 -13.45 -21.72 -20.19
N VAL A 17 -13.43 -20.40 -20.35
CA VAL A 17 -12.20 -19.62 -20.32
C VAL A 17 -11.74 -19.57 -18.86
N ILE A 18 -10.96 -20.57 -18.45
CA ILE A 18 -10.18 -20.48 -17.19
C ILE A 18 -9.08 -19.48 -17.48
N ALA A 19 -9.25 -18.26 -17.05
CA ALA A 19 -8.17 -17.28 -17.00
C ALA A 19 -7.14 -17.77 -15.98
N PHE A 20 -6.16 -18.55 -16.45
CA PHE A 20 -4.93 -18.75 -15.69
C PHE A 20 -4.22 -17.40 -15.66
N THR A 21 -4.36 -16.69 -14.56
CA THR A 21 -3.40 -15.64 -14.24
C THR A 21 -2.06 -16.33 -14.06
N TYR A 22 -1.17 -16.14 -15.01
CA TYR A 22 0.22 -16.58 -14.91
C TYR A 22 0.81 -15.82 -13.71
N VAL A 23 0.84 -16.45 -12.55
CA VAL A 23 1.61 -15.95 -11.41
C VAL A 23 3.06 -16.22 -11.79
N ASP A 24 3.80 -15.15 -12.03
CA ASP A 24 5.22 -15.23 -12.32
C ASP A 24 5.90 -15.93 -11.12
N ALA A 25 6.55 -17.08 -11.39
CA ALA A 25 7.15 -17.86 -10.33
C ALA A 25 8.17 -16.98 -9.59
N GLY A 26 8.01 -16.86 -8.27
CA GLY A 26 8.90 -16.07 -7.43
C GLY A 26 8.40 -14.67 -7.05
N ARG A 27 7.38 -14.10 -7.73
CA ARG A 27 6.80 -12.79 -7.35
C ARG A 27 5.59 -12.94 -6.42
N LEU A 28 5.33 -11.89 -5.63
CA LEU A 28 4.10 -11.76 -4.86
C LEU A 28 2.92 -11.52 -5.83
N GLY A 29 1.87 -12.30 -5.69
CA GLY A 29 0.64 -12.18 -6.48
C GLY A 29 -0.60 -12.05 -5.60
N VAL A 30 -1.77 -11.89 -6.23
CA VAL A 30 -3.07 -11.81 -5.55
C VAL A 30 -4.01 -12.88 -6.11
N GLN A 31 -4.70 -13.58 -5.20
CA GLN A 31 -5.80 -14.48 -5.52
C GLN A 31 -6.99 -14.19 -4.60
N GLY A 32 -8.01 -13.54 -5.14
CA GLY A 32 -9.15 -13.07 -4.34
C GLY A 32 -8.69 -12.09 -3.25
N THR A 33 -8.95 -12.41 -2.00
CA THR A 33 -8.60 -11.59 -0.84
C THR A 33 -7.28 -11.99 -0.17
N HIS A 34 -6.39 -12.70 -0.87
CA HIS A 34 -5.15 -13.22 -0.31
C HIS A 34 -3.96 -12.88 -1.19
N PHE A 35 -2.79 -12.70 -0.57
CA PHE A 35 -1.54 -12.79 -1.29
C PHE A 35 -1.16 -14.25 -1.54
N VAL A 36 -0.53 -14.46 -2.69
CA VAL A 36 0.02 -15.77 -3.07
C VAL A 36 1.46 -15.61 -3.54
N LYS A 37 2.29 -16.58 -3.19
CA LYS A 37 3.66 -16.70 -3.67
C LYS A 37 4.00 -18.16 -3.82
N ASP A 38 4.55 -18.54 -4.98
CA ASP A 38 4.91 -19.91 -5.28
C ASP A 38 3.79 -20.95 -5.03
N GLY A 39 2.53 -20.53 -5.34
CA GLY A 39 1.33 -21.38 -5.19
C GLY A 39 0.77 -21.48 -3.77
N HIS A 40 1.36 -20.78 -2.79
CA HIS A 40 0.91 -20.77 -1.40
C HIS A 40 0.30 -19.42 -1.04
N ARG A 41 -0.78 -19.43 -0.24
CA ARG A 41 -1.22 -18.24 0.48
C ARG A 41 -0.14 -17.80 1.45
N VAL A 42 0.21 -16.52 1.43
CA VAL A 42 1.25 -15.94 2.27
C VAL A 42 0.72 -14.78 3.11
N PHE A 43 1.34 -14.55 4.26
CA PHE A 43 1.05 -13.45 5.17
C PHE A 43 2.24 -12.51 5.28
N LEU A 44 2.04 -11.22 5.03
CA LEU A 44 3.08 -10.22 5.17
C LEU A 44 3.23 -9.83 6.64
N SER A 45 4.28 -10.34 7.28
CA SER A 45 4.62 -10.05 8.67
C SER A 45 5.79 -9.08 8.72
N GLY A 46 5.60 -7.89 9.30
CA GLY A 46 6.67 -6.90 9.22
C GLY A 46 6.44 -5.65 10.08
N THR A 47 7.10 -4.59 9.64
CA THR A 47 7.12 -3.30 10.33
C THR A 47 7.25 -2.15 9.36
N ASN A 48 7.07 -0.94 9.90
CA ASN A 48 7.42 0.32 9.25
C ASN A 48 8.80 0.78 9.75
N GLN A 49 9.67 1.18 8.83
CA GLN A 49 10.79 2.07 9.07
C GLN A 49 10.67 3.23 8.12
N ALA A 50 9.91 4.24 8.53
CA ALA A 50 9.53 5.33 7.63
C ALA A 50 10.77 6.01 7.05
N TRP A 51 11.78 6.28 7.88
CA TRP A 51 13.07 6.86 7.52
C TRP A 51 14.13 6.57 8.58
N VAL A 52 15.37 6.80 8.21
CA VAL A 52 16.50 7.01 9.11
C VAL A 52 16.76 8.51 9.22
N ASN A 53 16.80 9.19 8.08
CA ASN A 53 16.89 10.65 7.96
C ASN A 53 15.68 11.15 7.17
N TYR A 54 14.77 11.85 7.82
CA TYR A 54 13.51 12.31 7.21
C TYR A 54 13.71 12.86 5.79
N ALA A 55 13.07 12.22 4.79
CA ALA A 55 13.17 12.56 3.37
C ALA A 55 14.56 12.49 2.72
N HIS A 56 15.60 12.07 3.45
CA HIS A 56 16.99 12.09 3.02
C HIS A 56 17.68 10.74 3.13
N ASP A 57 16.96 9.66 2.77
CA ASP A 57 17.47 8.30 2.84
C ASP A 57 17.84 7.71 1.48
N PHE A 58 17.25 8.23 0.38
CA PHE A 58 17.50 7.73 -0.97
C PHE A 58 17.66 8.87 -1.97
N GLY A 59 18.53 8.66 -2.97
CA GLY A 59 18.93 9.66 -3.95
C GLY A 59 20.01 10.61 -3.42
N ASN A 60 20.65 11.34 -4.32
CA ASN A 60 21.67 12.34 -3.98
C ASN A 60 22.83 11.80 -3.11
N HIS A 61 23.19 10.52 -3.27
CA HIS A 61 24.21 9.82 -2.46
C HIS A 61 23.87 9.72 -0.96
N GLN A 62 22.57 9.71 -0.61
CA GLN A 62 22.14 9.75 0.79
C GLN A 62 22.05 8.37 1.43
N TYR A 63 21.76 7.31 0.65
CA TYR A 63 21.60 5.97 1.19
C TYR A 63 22.82 5.47 1.97
N GLN A 64 24.02 5.81 1.53
CA GLN A 64 25.25 5.43 2.24
C GLN A 64 25.28 5.88 3.72
N HIS A 65 24.57 6.98 4.06
CA HIS A 65 24.49 7.49 5.44
C HIS A 65 23.38 6.79 6.26
N ALA A 66 22.40 6.20 5.61
CA ALA A 66 21.31 5.45 6.23
C ALA A 66 21.54 3.93 6.22
N LYS A 67 22.38 3.43 5.31
CA LYS A 67 22.58 2.02 4.97
C LYS A 67 22.76 1.12 6.19
N GLN A 68 23.68 1.44 7.07
CA GLN A 68 23.99 0.62 8.25
C GLN A 68 22.73 0.40 9.11
N LYS A 69 21.93 1.45 9.31
CA LYS A 69 20.71 1.36 10.14
C LYS A 69 19.61 0.57 9.44
N PHE A 70 19.45 0.75 8.14
CA PHE A 70 18.50 -0.04 7.34
C PHE A 70 18.88 -1.53 7.33
N GLU A 71 20.12 -1.87 7.06
CA GLU A 71 20.59 -3.26 7.04
C GLU A 71 20.50 -3.94 8.41
N GLN A 72 20.81 -3.22 9.50
CA GLN A 72 20.57 -3.70 10.85
C GLN A 72 19.10 -4.03 11.09
N THR A 73 18.18 -3.17 10.64
CA THR A 73 16.75 -3.40 10.76
C THR A 73 16.30 -4.64 9.99
N LEU A 74 16.79 -4.83 8.75
CA LEU A 74 16.50 -6.03 7.96
C LEU A 74 16.92 -7.31 8.69
N GLN A 75 18.14 -7.30 9.25
CA GLN A 75 18.66 -8.43 10.04
C GLN A 75 17.77 -8.73 11.26
N GLU A 76 17.31 -7.70 11.97
CA GLU A 76 16.46 -7.84 13.15
C GLU A 76 15.03 -8.33 12.78
N ILE A 77 14.47 -7.90 11.64
CA ILE A 77 13.19 -8.39 11.12
C ILE A 77 13.32 -9.88 10.77
N GLN A 78 14.36 -10.28 10.04
CA GLN A 78 14.62 -11.69 9.71
C GLN A 78 14.75 -12.55 10.97
N ALA A 79 15.52 -12.11 11.96
CA ALA A 79 15.69 -12.81 13.22
C ALA A 79 14.35 -13.00 13.96
N ALA A 80 13.47 -12.00 13.92
CA ALA A 80 12.13 -12.06 14.48
C ALA A 80 11.14 -12.92 13.67
N GLY A 81 11.52 -13.35 12.45
CA GLY A 81 10.68 -14.14 11.55
C GLY A 81 9.73 -13.31 10.69
N GLY A 82 10.00 -12.00 10.56
CA GLY A 82 9.33 -11.13 9.61
C GLY A 82 9.82 -11.32 8.18
N ASN A 83 9.05 -10.84 7.20
CA ASN A 83 9.26 -11.03 5.77
C ASN A 83 8.97 -9.78 4.93
N SER A 84 8.62 -8.67 5.56
CA SER A 84 8.25 -7.44 4.85
C SER A 84 8.53 -6.18 5.64
N ILE A 85 8.77 -5.08 4.93
CA ILE A 85 9.02 -3.75 5.50
C ILE A 85 8.42 -2.67 4.60
N ARG A 86 7.90 -1.61 5.22
CA ARG A 86 7.38 -0.41 4.55
C ARG A 86 8.28 0.78 4.84
N VAL A 87 8.73 1.49 3.78
CA VAL A 87 9.76 2.55 3.82
C VAL A 87 9.35 3.71 2.93
N TRP A 88 9.58 4.96 3.36
CA TRP A 88 9.21 6.17 2.60
C TRP A 88 10.34 6.62 1.66
N VAL A 89 9.95 7.30 0.56
CA VAL A 89 10.90 7.79 -0.45
C VAL A 89 10.87 9.31 -0.55
N HIS A 90 9.84 9.89 -1.13
CA HIS A 90 9.80 11.33 -1.42
C HIS A 90 9.30 12.18 -0.26
N ILE A 91 8.45 11.60 0.61
CA ILE A 91 7.74 12.28 1.69
C ILE A 91 6.85 13.41 1.12
N GLU A 92 7.27 14.66 1.18
CA GLU A 92 6.57 15.80 0.57
C GLU A 92 7.41 16.46 -0.55
N GLY A 93 8.50 15.81 -0.96
CA GLY A 93 9.38 16.26 -2.04
C GLY A 93 10.59 17.08 -1.59
N GLU A 94 11.07 16.87 -0.36
CA GLU A 94 12.20 17.61 0.21
C GLU A 94 13.50 17.39 -0.57
N SER A 95 13.90 16.15 -0.77
CA SER A 95 15.14 15.77 -1.44
C SER A 95 14.90 15.21 -2.84
N THR A 96 13.86 14.41 -2.99
CA THR A 96 13.45 13.76 -4.24
C THR A 96 11.94 13.88 -4.42
N PRO A 97 11.42 13.89 -5.67
CA PRO A 97 12.14 13.96 -6.94
C PRO A 97 12.74 15.34 -7.20
N LEU A 98 13.48 15.49 -8.32
CA LEU A 98 14.05 16.77 -8.71
C LEU A 98 12.99 17.69 -9.31
N PHE A 99 12.74 18.83 -8.66
CA PHE A 99 11.81 19.87 -9.12
C PHE A 99 12.57 21.05 -9.74
N ASP A 100 12.00 21.64 -10.78
CA ASP A 100 12.43 22.95 -11.29
C ASP A 100 11.74 24.11 -10.54
N GLY A 101 12.11 25.35 -10.92
CA GLY A 101 11.56 26.56 -10.32
C GLY A 101 10.06 26.78 -10.57
N SER A 102 9.44 26.07 -11.51
CA SER A 102 7.99 26.12 -11.80
C SER A 102 7.20 25.04 -11.04
N GLY A 103 7.89 24.13 -10.35
CA GLY A 103 7.32 22.99 -9.66
C GLY A 103 7.02 21.80 -10.57
N LEU A 104 7.60 21.74 -11.77
CA LEU A 104 7.62 20.55 -12.61
C LEU A 104 8.75 19.62 -12.17
N VAL A 105 8.50 18.32 -12.21
CA VAL A 105 9.53 17.32 -11.96
C VAL A 105 10.35 17.09 -13.22
N THR A 106 11.67 17.16 -13.09
CA THR A 106 12.63 17.05 -14.20
C THR A 106 13.49 15.80 -14.16
N GLY A 107 13.48 15.06 -13.02
CA GLY A 107 14.25 13.83 -12.85
C GLY A 107 13.99 13.17 -11.50
N THR A 108 14.64 12.04 -11.25
CA THR A 108 14.53 11.31 -9.98
C THR A 108 15.19 12.04 -8.82
N ASP A 109 16.38 12.58 -9.06
CA ASP A 109 17.21 13.30 -8.09
C ASP A 109 18.34 14.05 -8.82
N GLN A 110 18.99 14.98 -8.14
CA GLN A 110 20.06 15.80 -8.74
C GLN A 110 21.30 14.97 -9.12
N ALA A 111 21.62 13.94 -8.35
CA ALA A 111 22.77 13.08 -8.60
C ALA A 111 22.48 11.91 -9.54
N HIS A 112 21.23 11.73 -9.98
CA HIS A 112 20.77 10.63 -10.84
C HIS A 112 21.08 9.22 -10.29
N ASN A 113 21.05 9.05 -8.98
CA ASN A 113 21.40 7.78 -8.33
C ASN A 113 20.29 7.18 -7.45
N LEU A 114 19.13 7.82 -7.33
CA LEU A 114 17.99 7.33 -6.55
C LEU A 114 17.67 5.86 -6.83
N ILE A 115 17.53 5.49 -8.10
CA ILE A 115 17.17 4.12 -8.51
C ILE A 115 18.25 3.12 -8.09
N ASN A 116 19.52 3.48 -8.24
CA ASN A 116 20.63 2.60 -7.86
C ASN A 116 20.69 2.40 -6.33
N GLU A 117 20.45 3.43 -5.55
CA GLU A 117 20.39 3.34 -4.10
C GLU A 117 19.20 2.51 -3.62
N MET A 118 18.02 2.69 -4.24
CA MET A 118 16.87 1.83 -3.97
C MET A 118 17.15 0.36 -4.32
N LYS A 119 17.84 0.07 -5.44
CA LYS A 119 18.29 -1.29 -5.79
C LYS A 119 19.23 -1.88 -4.76
N GLU A 120 20.17 -1.10 -4.28
CA GLU A 120 21.12 -1.54 -3.25
C GLU A 120 20.37 -1.97 -1.99
N TYR A 121 19.40 -1.17 -1.56
CA TYR A 121 18.55 -1.52 -0.43
C TYR A 121 17.70 -2.77 -0.68
N LEU A 122 17.09 -2.89 -1.87
CA LEU A 122 16.34 -4.09 -2.25
C LEU A 122 17.22 -5.35 -2.25
N THR A 123 18.48 -5.24 -2.69
CA THR A 123 19.44 -6.35 -2.66
C THR A 123 19.74 -6.79 -1.22
N ALA A 124 19.95 -5.85 -0.31
CA ALA A 124 20.11 -6.16 1.10
C ALA A 124 18.84 -6.82 1.69
N ALA A 125 17.66 -6.31 1.36
CA ALA A 125 16.38 -6.88 1.80
C ALA A 125 16.18 -8.31 1.27
N GLN A 126 16.49 -8.57 0.01
CA GLN A 126 16.43 -9.90 -0.59
C GLN A 126 17.34 -10.91 0.14
N HIS A 127 18.57 -10.53 0.49
CA HIS A 127 19.48 -11.37 1.27
C HIS A 127 18.91 -11.78 2.63
N HIS A 128 18.01 -10.97 3.18
CA HIS A 128 17.28 -11.24 4.43
C HIS A 128 15.89 -11.84 4.21
N HIS A 129 15.51 -12.19 2.97
CA HIS A 129 14.18 -12.70 2.59
C HIS A 129 13.05 -11.73 2.96
N ILE A 130 13.25 -10.42 2.76
CA ILE A 130 12.31 -9.36 3.08
C ILE A 130 11.85 -8.66 1.81
N LEU A 131 10.53 -8.52 1.65
CA LEU A 131 9.89 -7.70 0.64
C LEU A 131 9.79 -6.24 1.11
N VAL A 132 10.23 -5.31 0.28
CA VAL A 132 10.16 -3.87 0.55
C VAL A 132 8.96 -3.26 -0.15
N PHE A 133 8.13 -2.52 0.60
CA PHE A 133 7.05 -1.70 0.08
C PHE A 133 7.45 -0.23 0.21
N PHE A 134 7.60 0.44 -0.92
CA PHE A 134 8.01 1.85 -0.95
C PHE A 134 6.79 2.76 -0.92
N THR A 135 6.67 3.56 0.14
CA THR A 135 5.70 4.65 0.26
C THR A 135 6.27 5.89 -0.42
N LEU A 136 5.59 6.35 -1.48
CA LEU A 136 6.10 7.45 -2.30
C LEU A 136 5.89 8.81 -1.63
N TRP A 137 4.67 9.09 -1.17
CA TRP A 137 4.26 10.39 -0.66
C TRP A 137 3.66 10.30 0.75
N ASN A 138 3.62 11.43 1.44
CA ASN A 138 3.05 11.53 2.79
C ASN A 138 2.03 12.67 2.88
N ALA A 139 0.81 12.36 3.32
CA ALA A 139 -0.27 13.32 3.51
C ALA A 139 -0.66 13.50 5.00
N ALA A 140 0.05 12.82 5.89
CA ALA A 140 -0.27 12.81 7.32
C ALA A 140 0.30 14.02 8.08
N VAL A 141 1.23 14.77 7.50
CA VAL A 141 1.92 15.89 8.13
C VAL A 141 2.04 17.09 7.18
N LYS A 142 2.27 18.27 7.75
CA LYS A 142 2.46 19.52 7.02
C LYS A 142 3.90 19.99 7.20
N GLN A 143 4.66 20.02 6.11
CA GLN A 143 6.04 20.48 6.08
C GLN A 143 6.21 21.73 5.20
N GLN A 144 7.38 22.38 5.28
CA GLN A 144 7.67 23.57 4.48
C GLN A 144 7.67 23.29 2.96
N THR A 145 8.05 22.07 2.57
CA THR A 145 8.10 21.63 1.17
C THR A 145 6.76 21.11 0.65
N HIS A 146 5.72 21.13 1.47
CA HIS A 146 4.38 20.64 1.10
C HIS A 146 3.85 21.26 -0.21
N ALA A 147 4.25 22.48 -0.54
CA ALA A 147 3.86 23.14 -1.80
C ALA A 147 4.25 22.35 -3.06
N ARG A 148 5.26 21.47 -2.99
CA ARG A 148 5.64 20.57 -4.07
C ARG A 148 4.61 19.47 -4.27
N LEU A 149 4.24 18.78 -3.18
CA LEU A 149 3.18 17.76 -3.20
C LEU A 149 1.82 18.39 -3.55
N ASP A 150 1.47 19.54 -2.97
CA ASP A 150 0.26 20.31 -3.31
C ASP A 150 0.17 20.57 -4.82
N GLY A 151 1.26 21.00 -5.42
CA GLY A 151 1.34 21.21 -6.86
C GLY A 151 1.03 19.93 -7.67
N LEU A 152 1.55 18.79 -7.27
CA LEU A 152 1.29 17.51 -7.95
C LEU A 152 -0.18 17.05 -7.79
N ILE A 153 -0.80 17.28 -6.63
CA ILE A 153 -2.18 16.88 -6.40
C ILE A 153 -3.15 17.77 -7.20
N ARG A 154 -2.91 19.10 -7.25
CA ARG A 154 -3.82 20.06 -7.89
C ARG A 154 -3.60 20.23 -9.39
N ASP A 155 -2.36 20.22 -9.87
CA ASP A 155 -2.03 20.48 -11.28
C ASP A 155 -1.63 19.19 -12.01
N THR A 156 -2.48 18.75 -12.92
CA THR A 156 -2.26 17.53 -13.71
C THR A 156 -0.99 17.55 -14.56
N ARG A 157 -0.54 18.73 -15.02
CA ARG A 157 0.72 18.87 -15.79
C ARG A 157 1.93 18.58 -14.89
N LYS A 158 1.88 19.04 -13.65
CA LYS A 158 2.92 18.74 -12.66
C LYS A 158 2.91 17.25 -12.32
N LEU A 159 1.74 16.64 -12.08
CA LEU A 159 1.61 15.21 -11.87
C LEU A 159 2.14 14.40 -13.05
N GLU A 160 1.82 14.79 -14.30
CA GLU A 160 2.36 14.15 -15.50
C GLU A 160 3.89 14.24 -15.57
N SER A 161 4.45 15.39 -15.20
CA SER A 161 5.90 15.56 -15.17
C SER A 161 6.57 14.62 -14.18
N TYR A 162 5.99 14.43 -12.99
CA TYR A 162 6.46 13.46 -12.00
C TYR A 162 6.37 12.03 -12.54
N ILE A 163 5.22 11.66 -13.07
CA ILE A 163 4.99 10.32 -13.62
C ILE A 163 6.02 10.00 -14.70
N LYS A 164 6.23 10.92 -15.63
CA LYS A 164 7.13 10.74 -16.78
C LYS A 164 8.61 10.73 -16.37
N ASN A 165 9.02 11.67 -15.53
CA ASN A 165 10.44 11.96 -15.30
C ASN A 165 11.01 11.29 -14.07
N ALA A 166 10.16 10.79 -13.15
CA ALA A 166 10.61 10.10 -11.95
C ALA A 166 9.93 8.74 -11.75
N LEU A 167 8.59 8.65 -11.70
CA LEU A 167 7.89 7.43 -11.32
C LEU A 167 8.12 6.28 -12.31
N ILE A 168 7.88 6.49 -13.61
CA ILE A 168 8.10 5.46 -14.64
C ILE A 168 9.57 5.00 -14.67
N PRO A 169 10.58 5.90 -14.63
CA PRO A 169 11.98 5.48 -14.48
C PRO A 169 12.25 4.62 -13.26
N MET A 170 11.71 4.98 -12.07
CA MET A 170 11.85 4.16 -10.85
C MET A 170 11.23 2.77 -11.03
N VAL A 171 9.99 2.69 -11.52
CA VAL A 171 9.31 1.41 -11.74
C VAL A 171 10.09 0.55 -12.72
N ASN A 172 10.48 1.08 -13.88
CA ASN A 172 11.26 0.34 -14.87
C ASN A 172 12.63 -0.10 -14.33
N GLY A 173 13.24 0.71 -13.48
CA GLY A 173 14.51 0.37 -12.87
C GLY A 173 14.42 -0.74 -11.81
N LEU A 174 13.26 -0.92 -11.16
CA LEU A 174 13.13 -1.76 -9.97
C LEU A 174 12.21 -2.98 -10.17
N LYS A 175 11.33 -2.99 -11.18
CA LYS A 175 10.25 -3.97 -11.36
C LYS A 175 10.67 -5.44 -11.36
N ASP A 176 11.89 -5.72 -11.81
CA ASP A 176 12.40 -7.09 -11.91
C ASP A 176 13.21 -7.51 -10.67
N HIS A 177 13.29 -6.64 -9.66
CA HIS A 177 14.05 -6.94 -8.45
C HIS A 177 13.24 -7.82 -7.49
N PRO A 178 13.74 -9.02 -7.07
CA PRO A 178 12.99 -9.93 -6.20
C PRO A 178 12.57 -9.31 -4.85
N GLY A 179 13.41 -8.45 -4.28
CA GLY A 179 13.13 -7.75 -3.01
C GLY A 179 12.03 -6.68 -3.09
N LEU A 180 11.55 -6.33 -4.30
CA LEU A 180 10.46 -5.36 -4.44
C LEU A 180 9.12 -6.02 -4.10
N GLY A 181 8.52 -5.62 -2.98
CA GLY A 181 7.18 -6.03 -2.56
C GLY A 181 6.07 -5.26 -3.25
N GLY A 182 6.22 -3.95 -3.38
CA GLY A 182 5.22 -3.11 -4.02
C GLY A 182 5.38 -1.61 -3.78
N TRP A 183 4.37 -0.87 -4.20
CA TRP A 183 4.30 0.59 -4.14
C TRP A 183 3.10 1.02 -3.30
N ASP A 184 3.35 1.85 -2.32
CA ASP A 184 2.34 2.58 -1.57
C ASP A 184 2.35 4.03 -2.05
N ILE A 185 1.30 4.45 -2.74
CA ILE A 185 1.30 5.73 -3.45
C ILE A 185 1.38 6.90 -2.48
N ILE A 186 0.60 6.84 -1.39
CA ILE A 186 0.55 7.93 -0.42
C ILE A 186 0.11 7.41 0.96
N ASN A 187 0.79 7.87 1.99
CA ASN A 187 0.44 7.61 3.37
C ASN A 187 -0.68 8.52 3.83
N GLU A 188 -1.73 7.93 4.41
CA GLU A 188 -2.85 8.60 5.08
C GLU A 188 -3.44 9.79 4.30
N PRO A 189 -3.86 9.57 3.04
CA PRO A 189 -4.42 10.64 2.21
C PRO A 189 -5.61 11.35 2.85
N GLU A 190 -6.30 10.69 3.75
CA GLU A 190 -7.46 11.23 4.46
C GLU A 190 -7.10 12.41 5.37
N GLY A 191 -5.83 12.53 5.79
CA GLY A 191 -5.35 13.69 6.55
C GLY A 191 -5.52 15.02 5.83
N GLU A 192 -5.54 14.98 4.51
CA GLU A 192 -5.66 16.15 3.65
C GLU A 192 -6.98 16.24 2.88
N LEU A 193 -7.92 15.32 3.14
CA LEU A 193 -9.24 15.40 2.52
C LEU A 193 -10.13 16.43 3.22
N LYS A 194 -10.98 17.07 2.42
CA LYS A 194 -12.06 17.92 2.93
C LYS A 194 -13.27 17.06 3.31
N PRO A 195 -13.57 16.89 4.61
CA PRO A 195 -14.74 16.13 5.04
C PRO A 195 -16.02 16.95 4.91
N GLY A 196 -17.17 16.28 4.82
CA GLY A 196 -18.49 16.92 4.86
C GLY A 196 -18.96 17.53 3.54
N GLU A 197 -18.26 17.33 2.43
CA GLU A 197 -18.73 17.77 1.11
C GLU A 197 -19.89 16.91 0.64
N ILE A 198 -20.95 17.58 0.16
CA ILE A 198 -22.15 16.93 -0.37
C ILE A 198 -21.97 16.71 -1.87
N ASN A 199 -22.11 15.48 -2.31
CA ASN A 199 -22.12 15.13 -3.74
C ASN A 199 -23.21 14.09 -4.03
N SER A 200 -23.84 14.13 -5.21
CA SER A 200 -24.77 13.11 -5.66
C SER A 200 -24.08 11.81 -6.02
N ASP A 201 -22.79 11.86 -6.33
CA ASP A 201 -21.97 10.69 -6.58
C ASP A 201 -21.30 10.23 -5.27
N PRO A 202 -21.57 8.99 -4.82
CA PRO A 202 -21.00 8.48 -3.57
C PRO A 202 -19.47 8.50 -3.54
N CYS A 203 -18.79 8.38 -4.71
CA CYS A 203 -17.34 8.45 -4.77
C CYS A 203 -16.75 9.81 -4.35
N TYR A 204 -17.58 10.87 -4.37
CA TYR A 204 -17.18 12.24 -4.10
C TYR A 204 -17.91 12.85 -2.88
N ASP A 205 -18.85 12.10 -2.30
CA ASP A 205 -19.60 12.51 -1.10
C ASP A 205 -18.78 12.19 0.16
N THR A 206 -18.21 13.20 0.79
CA THR A 206 -17.40 13.04 2.01
C THR A 206 -18.16 13.30 3.30
N ARG A 207 -19.52 13.36 3.28
CA ARG A 207 -20.32 13.42 4.51
C ARG A 207 -20.04 12.27 5.48
N PRO A 208 -19.81 11.01 5.03
CA PRO A 208 -19.43 9.93 5.94
C PRO A 208 -18.14 10.18 6.74
N LEU A 209 -17.29 11.10 6.27
CA LEU A 209 -16.05 11.48 6.96
C LEU A 209 -16.25 12.67 7.92
N THR A 210 -17.46 13.25 8.03
CA THR A 210 -17.74 14.33 8.97
C THR A 210 -17.49 13.85 10.40
N ASN A 211 -16.72 14.61 11.17
CA ASN A 211 -16.33 14.26 12.55
C ASN A 211 -15.61 12.92 12.70
N SER A 212 -15.10 12.33 11.62
CA SER A 212 -14.35 11.08 11.66
C SER A 212 -12.92 11.25 12.16
N GLY A 213 -12.37 12.46 12.07
CA GLY A 213 -10.96 12.80 12.25
C GLY A 213 -10.24 13.16 10.95
N ALA A 214 -10.83 12.88 9.77
CA ALA A 214 -10.24 13.26 8.48
C ALA A 214 -10.01 14.77 8.35
N GLY A 215 -9.02 15.18 7.54
CA GLY A 215 -8.69 16.58 7.29
C GLY A 215 -7.75 17.21 8.33
N TRP A 216 -7.11 16.42 9.20
CA TRP A 216 -6.27 16.94 10.29
C TRP A 216 -5.01 17.67 9.83
N ALA A 217 -4.46 17.37 8.64
CA ALA A 217 -3.29 18.06 8.10
C ALA A 217 -3.59 19.45 7.55
N GLY A 218 -4.87 19.72 7.19
CA GLY A 218 -5.38 21.06 6.94
C GLY A 218 -5.19 21.61 5.52
N HIS A 219 -4.70 20.83 4.55
CA HIS A 219 -4.59 21.26 3.14
C HIS A 219 -5.88 21.13 2.34
N LEU A 220 -6.78 20.28 2.76
CA LEU A 220 -8.18 20.13 2.35
C LEU A 220 -8.39 20.03 0.83
N TYR A 221 -7.89 18.94 0.24
CA TYR A 221 -8.22 18.56 -1.13
C TYR A 221 -9.61 17.96 -1.22
N THR A 222 -10.25 18.11 -2.37
CA THR A 222 -11.42 17.29 -2.68
C THR A 222 -10.99 15.82 -2.78
N VAL A 223 -11.88 14.90 -2.44
CA VAL A 223 -11.59 13.47 -2.59
C VAL A 223 -11.32 13.12 -4.06
N GLN A 224 -11.94 13.82 -5.01
CA GLN A 224 -11.72 13.62 -6.45
C GLN A 224 -10.28 13.98 -6.88
N GLU A 225 -9.72 15.07 -6.37
CA GLU A 225 -8.31 15.43 -6.63
C GLU A 225 -7.36 14.35 -6.12
N MET A 226 -7.59 13.86 -4.91
CA MET A 226 -6.77 12.81 -4.31
C MET A 226 -6.93 11.47 -5.05
N GLN A 227 -8.14 11.08 -5.41
CA GLN A 227 -8.40 9.87 -6.21
C GLN A 227 -7.75 9.94 -7.59
N ARG A 228 -7.77 11.11 -8.24
CA ARG A 228 -7.06 11.32 -9.52
C ARG A 228 -5.56 11.18 -9.35
N PHE A 229 -4.99 11.79 -8.32
CA PHE A 229 -3.56 11.68 -7.98
C PHE A 229 -3.13 10.22 -7.78
N ILE A 230 -3.95 9.43 -7.08
CA ILE A 230 -3.70 8.00 -6.85
C ILE A 230 -3.87 7.21 -8.17
N ASN A 231 -4.98 7.40 -8.87
CA ASN A 231 -5.28 6.68 -10.11
C ASN A 231 -4.20 6.86 -11.17
N TRP A 232 -3.74 8.09 -11.42
CA TRP A 232 -2.75 8.36 -12.46
C TRP A 232 -1.41 7.69 -12.17
N GLN A 233 -0.97 7.67 -10.92
CA GLN A 233 0.25 6.98 -10.51
C GLN A 233 0.08 5.46 -10.57
N ALA A 234 -1.02 4.92 -10.06
CA ALA A 234 -1.30 3.48 -10.13
C ALA A 234 -1.38 2.97 -11.57
N ASP A 235 -2.01 3.73 -12.49
CA ASP A 235 -2.08 3.40 -13.91
C ASP A 235 -0.68 3.37 -14.55
N ALA A 236 0.14 4.37 -14.24
CA ALA A 236 1.51 4.44 -14.75
C ALA A 236 2.39 3.30 -14.23
N ILE A 237 2.30 2.98 -12.94
CA ILE A 237 3.00 1.86 -12.32
C ILE A 237 2.61 0.54 -13.01
N LYS A 238 1.32 0.26 -13.15
CA LYS A 238 0.84 -1.00 -13.73
C LYS A 238 1.03 -1.09 -15.25
N ARG A 239 1.15 0.02 -15.96
CA ARG A 239 1.59 0.00 -17.37
C ARG A 239 3.05 -0.33 -17.53
N ALA A 240 3.90 0.13 -16.60
CA ALA A 240 5.33 -0.14 -16.62
C ALA A 240 5.66 -1.53 -16.06
N ASP A 241 4.87 -2.01 -15.08
CA ASP A 241 4.95 -3.33 -14.47
C ASP A 241 3.53 -3.91 -14.24
N PRO A 242 3.03 -4.76 -15.15
CA PRO A 242 1.68 -5.35 -15.01
C PRO A 242 1.49 -6.22 -13.76
N HIS A 243 2.56 -6.65 -13.10
CA HIS A 243 2.52 -7.46 -11.87
C HIS A 243 2.73 -6.64 -10.60
N ALA A 244 2.83 -5.31 -10.70
CA ALA A 244 3.08 -4.46 -9.55
C ALA A 244 1.98 -4.56 -8.48
N MET A 245 2.40 -4.74 -7.23
CA MET A 245 1.55 -4.53 -6.06
C MET A 245 1.44 -3.03 -5.79
N VAL A 246 0.22 -2.51 -5.72
CA VAL A 246 -0.06 -1.07 -5.53
C VAL A 246 -1.10 -0.89 -4.45
N THR A 247 -0.84 0.01 -3.51
CA THR A 247 -1.75 0.34 -2.40
C THR A 247 -1.71 1.83 -2.06
N VAL A 248 -2.55 2.23 -1.13
CA VAL A 248 -2.44 3.48 -0.35
C VAL A 248 -2.53 3.14 1.13
N GLY A 249 -1.74 3.81 1.96
CA GLY A 249 -1.79 3.67 3.41
C GLY A 249 -2.98 4.44 3.98
N SER A 250 -4.16 3.86 3.98
CA SER A 250 -5.36 4.53 4.50
C SER A 250 -5.30 4.65 6.02
N TRP A 251 -5.55 5.84 6.53
CA TRP A 251 -5.56 6.18 7.95
C TRP A 251 -6.52 5.31 8.78
N ASN A 252 -7.68 4.91 8.21
CA ASN A 252 -8.72 4.18 8.95
C ASN A 252 -9.65 3.44 7.99
N THR A 253 -10.27 2.38 8.46
CA THR A 253 -11.31 1.62 7.73
C THR A 253 -12.50 2.48 7.31
N LYS A 254 -12.77 3.60 7.96
CA LYS A 254 -13.82 4.57 7.59
C LYS A 254 -13.74 5.09 6.15
N ALA A 255 -12.55 5.09 5.57
CA ALA A 255 -12.34 5.46 4.17
C ALA A 255 -12.20 4.25 3.21
N ASN A 256 -12.15 3.04 3.75
CA ASN A 256 -11.84 1.81 3.03
C ASN A 256 -12.98 0.76 3.02
N THR A 257 -14.18 1.08 3.49
CA THR A 257 -15.29 0.12 3.51
C THR A 257 -16.62 0.77 3.15
N ASP A 258 -17.48 0.03 2.44
CA ASP A 258 -18.90 0.40 2.23
C ASP A 258 -19.82 -0.17 3.34
N LYS A 259 -19.23 -0.62 4.46
CA LYS A 259 -19.98 -1.12 5.64
C LYS A 259 -20.04 -0.05 6.74
N PHE A 260 -20.83 -0.32 7.76
CA PHE A 260 -20.91 0.48 8.98
C PHE A 260 -21.28 1.97 8.78
N GLY A 261 -21.92 2.30 7.64
CA GLY A 261 -22.27 3.70 7.30
C GLY A 261 -21.14 4.52 6.67
N PHE A 262 -20.03 3.89 6.34
CA PHE A 262 -18.89 4.51 5.68
C PHE A 262 -18.85 4.24 4.17
N HIS A 263 -17.82 4.75 3.49
CA HIS A 263 -17.64 4.58 2.06
C HIS A 263 -16.19 4.21 1.72
N ASN A 264 -16.03 3.24 0.80
CA ASN A 264 -14.71 2.92 0.28
C ASN A 264 -14.34 3.89 -0.86
N TYR A 265 -13.60 4.94 -0.53
CA TYR A 265 -13.15 5.95 -1.51
C TYR A 265 -12.07 5.43 -2.46
N TRP A 266 -11.38 4.35 -2.09
CA TRP A 266 -10.25 3.80 -2.83
C TRP A 266 -10.61 2.60 -3.70
N LYS A 267 -11.91 2.26 -3.83
CA LYS A 267 -12.37 1.20 -4.72
C LYS A 267 -12.19 1.57 -6.20
N ASP A 268 -12.02 0.56 -7.04
CA ASP A 268 -11.70 0.69 -8.46
C ASP A 268 -12.61 1.65 -9.22
N ALA A 269 -13.92 1.53 -9.01
CA ALA A 269 -14.90 2.38 -9.69
C ALA A 269 -14.68 3.87 -9.39
N CYS A 270 -14.35 4.23 -8.15
CA CYS A 270 -14.10 5.61 -7.75
C CYS A 270 -12.77 6.13 -8.31
N LEU A 271 -11.71 5.34 -8.21
CA LEU A 271 -10.39 5.72 -8.73
C LEU A 271 -10.42 5.91 -10.26
N ILE A 272 -10.99 4.96 -11.01
CA ILE A 272 -11.10 5.04 -12.48
C ILE A 272 -11.92 6.27 -12.89
N LYS A 273 -13.05 6.51 -12.22
CA LYS A 273 -13.90 7.68 -12.49
C LYS A 273 -13.14 8.99 -12.29
N ALA A 274 -12.45 9.17 -11.17
CA ALA A 274 -11.68 10.36 -10.86
C ALA A 274 -10.48 10.54 -11.81
N GLY A 275 -9.93 9.46 -12.35
CA GLY A 275 -8.90 9.45 -13.37
C GLY A 275 -9.36 9.87 -14.77
N GLY A 276 -10.62 10.24 -14.95
CA GLY A 276 -11.20 10.65 -16.23
C GLY A 276 -11.66 9.48 -17.11
N GLY A 277 -11.81 8.27 -16.56
CA GLY A 277 -12.34 7.09 -17.24
C GLY A 277 -11.44 6.43 -18.28
N THR A 278 -10.21 6.92 -18.47
CA THR A 278 -9.26 6.39 -19.48
C THR A 278 -8.09 5.61 -18.86
N LYS A 279 -7.84 5.83 -17.58
CA LYS A 279 -6.75 5.18 -16.83
C LYS A 279 -7.29 3.96 -16.06
N HIS A 280 -7.64 2.92 -16.82
CA HIS A 280 -8.34 1.74 -16.29
C HIS A 280 -7.46 0.85 -15.39
N LEU A 281 -6.13 0.93 -15.51
CA LEU A 281 -5.21 0.20 -14.66
C LEU A 281 -4.93 0.95 -13.34
N GLY A 282 -5.44 2.18 -13.21
CA GLY A 282 -5.23 3.07 -12.06
C GLY A 282 -6.04 2.66 -10.82
N THR A 283 -5.86 1.43 -10.38
CA THR A 283 -6.55 0.80 -9.24
C THR A 283 -5.55 0.22 -8.25
N LEU A 284 -5.99 0.00 -7.01
CA LEU A 284 -5.17 -0.68 -6.01
C LEU A 284 -5.14 -2.19 -6.28
N THR A 285 -4.06 -2.85 -5.89
CA THR A 285 -3.94 -4.32 -5.93
C THR A 285 -4.36 -4.93 -4.60
N PHE A 286 -4.15 -4.20 -3.51
CA PHE A 286 -4.59 -4.57 -2.17
C PHE A 286 -4.91 -3.31 -1.37
N TYR A 287 -5.72 -3.47 -0.31
CA TYR A 287 -6.02 -2.41 0.64
C TYR A 287 -5.05 -2.45 1.82
N GLN A 288 -4.73 -1.28 2.33
CA GLN A 288 -3.96 -1.11 3.55
C GLN A 288 -4.75 -0.18 4.48
N VAL A 289 -4.83 -0.53 5.76
CA VAL A 289 -5.53 0.25 6.77
C VAL A 289 -4.66 0.44 8.01
N HIS A 290 -4.68 1.62 8.58
CA HIS A 290 -4.03 1.92 9.84
C HIS A 290 -5.04 1.89 10.98
N THR A 291 -4.57 1.66 12.20
CA THR A 291 -5.44 1.64 13.37
C THR A 291 -4.69 1.91 14.65
N TYR A 292 -5.21 2.87 15.41
CA TYR A 292 -4.72 3.24 16.73
C TYR A 292 -5.91 3.45 17.66
N SER A 293 -5.82 2.94 18.88
CA SER A 293 -6.79 3.25 19.92
C SER A 293 -6.56 4.66 20.48
N ASP A 294 -7.56 5.21 21.15
CA ASP A 294 -7.40 6.45 21.91
C ASP A 294 -6.50 6.22 23.15
N SER A 295 -6.23 7.28 23.89
CA SER A 295 -5.41 7.25 25.09
C SER A 295 -6.01 6.43 26.24
N ALA A 296 -7.32 6.10 26.19
CA ALA A 296 -8.02 5.23 27.12
C ALA A 296 -8.13 3.78 26.64
N ASN A 297 -7.35 3.40 25.61
CA ASN A 297 -7.34 2.08 24.97
C ASN A 297 -8.67 1.69 24.30
N HIS A 298 -9.46 2.66 23.83
CA HIS A 298 -10.67 2.38 23.08
C HIS A 298 -10.43 2.51 21.59
N PHE A 299 -10.82 1.50 20.83
CA PHE A 299 -10.99 1.60 19.38
C PHE A 299 -12.36 2.17 19.04
N ASP A 300 -12.50 2.71 17.85
CA ASP A 300 -13.70 3.38 17.34
C ASP A 300 -14.85 2.44 16.90
N GLY A 301 -14.76 1.15 17.21
CA GLY A 301 -15.77 0.13 16.87
C GLY A 301 -15.66 -0.42 15.43
N VAL A 302 -14.86 0.19 14.60
CA VAL A 302 -14.58 -0.25 13.22
C VAL A 302 -13.10 -0.55 12.97
N SER A 303 -12.31 -0.62 14.04
CA SER A 303 -10.90 -0.99 13.96
C SER A 303 -10.72 -2.41 13.42
N PRO A 304 -9.71 -2.65 12.56
CA PRO A 304 -9.34 -4.00 12.14
C PRO A 304 -8.84 -4.88 13.31
N MET A 305 -8.53 -4.30 14.47
CA MET A 305 -8.21 -5.07 15.67
C MET A 305 -9.44 -5.52 16.47
N GLN A 306 -10.64 -5.08 16.07
CA GLN A 306 -11.92 -5.49 16.65
C GLN A 306 -12.75 -6.39 15.73
N LYS A 307 -12.36 -6.50 14.45
CA LYS A 307 -13.12 -7.17 13.40
C LYS A 307 -12.23 -8.06 12.57
N ASN A 308 -12.81 -9.10 11.97
CA ASN A 308 -12.14 -9.89 10.95
C ASN A 308 -12.20 -9.20 9.59
N ALA A 309 -11.25 -9.48 8.72
CA ALA A 309 -11.15 -8.85 7.40
C ALA A 309 -12.43 -9.00 6.55
N ALA A 310 -13.10 -10.15 6.64
CA ALA A 310 -14.35 -10.43 5.90
C ALA A 310 -15.52 -9.49 6.28
N GLU A 311 -15.53 -8.94 7.51
CA GLU A 311 -16.60 -8.05 7.97
C GLU A 311 -16.62 -6.71 7.22
N PHE A 312 -15.48 -6.29 6.66
CA PHE A 312 -15.37 -5.05 5.87
C PHE A 312 -15.91 -5.19 4.45
N GLY A 313 -16.16 -6.42 3.96
CA GLY A 313 -16.73 -6.67 2.63
C GLY A 313 -15.84 -6.21 1.49
N LEU A 314 -14.52 -6.27 1.66
CA LEU A 314 -13.53 -5.85 0.67
C LEU A 314 -13.22 -6.99 -0.31
N ASP A 315 -12.95 -6.63 -1.55
CA ASP A 315 -12.76 -7.55 -2.68
C ASP A 315 -11.28 -7.91 -2.96
N LYS A 316 -10.36 -7.35 -2.16
CA LYS A 316 -8.91 -7.50 -2.32
C LYS A 316 -8.25 -7.84 -0.98
N PRO A 317 -6.97 -8.29 -0.97
CA PRO A 317 -6.22 -8.48 0.27
C PRO A 317 -6.22 -7.20 1.12
N VAL A 318 -6.27 -7.36 2.44
CA VAL A 318 -6.20 -6.25 3.39
C VAL A 318 -5.01 -6.45 4.30
N VAL A 319 -4.12 -5.46 4.35
CA VAL A 319 -2.99 -5.40 5.28
C VAL A 319 -3.31 -4.38 6.38
N ILE A 320 -3.09 -4.74 7.64
CA ILE A 320 -3.06 -3.75 8.72
C ILE A 320 -1.68 -3.09 8.68
N GLY A 321 -1.62 -1.91 8.05
CA GLY A 321 -0.36 -1.26 7.65
C GLY A 321 0.34 -0.48 8.74
N GLU A 322 -0.42 -0.04 9.77
CA GLU A 322 0.13 0.61 10.94
C GLU A 322 -0.71 0.29 12.17
N PHE A 323 -0.04 -0.06 13.25
CA PHE A 323 -0.54 -0.22 14.61
C PHE A 323 0.66 -0.37 15.56
N ASN A 324 0.47 -0.13 16.86
CA ASN A 324 1.48 -0.42 17.87
C ASN A 324 0.83 -0.91 19.17
N GLN A 325 1.65 -1.38 20.10
CA GLN A 325 1.14 -1.86 21.40
C GLN A 325 0.58 -0.73 22.26
N ASP A 326 1.20 0.46 22.21
CA ASP A 326 0.84 1.58 23.09
C ASP A 326 -0.56 2.13 22.79
N HIS A 327 -1.01 1.95 21.52
CA HIS A 327 -2.36 2.26 21.04
C HIS A 327 -3.06 1.01 20.50
N GLY A 328 -2.87 -0.13 21.16
CA GLY A 328 -3.36 -1.45 20.76
C GLY A 328 -4.70 -1.85 21.42
N GLY A 329 -5.43 -0.90 22.01
CA GLY A 329 -6.72 -1.21 22.64
C GLY A 329 -6.59 -2.14 23.85
N GLY A 330 -5.46 -2.10 24.57
CA GLY A 330 -5.15 -2.96 25.71
C GLY A 330 -4.58 -4.34 25.32
N MET A 331 -4.48 -4.67 24.03
CA MET A 331 -3.81 -5.88 23.58
C MET A 331 -2.28 -5.68 23.54
N ASN A 332 -1.54 -6.73 23.89
CA ASN A 332 -0.11 -6.74 23.66
C ASN A 332 0.21 -6.99 22.19
N ILE A 333 1.45 -6.75 21.78
CA ILE A 333 1.85 -6.82 20.36
C ILE A 333 1.69 -8.24 19.77
N GLN A 334 1.89 -9.29 20.57
CA GLN A 334 1.70 -10.67 20.14
C GLN A 334 0.21 -10.93 19.81
N GLN A 335 -0.70 -10.46 20.65
CA GLN A 335 -2.14 -10.58 20.44
C GLN A 335 -2.58 -9.81 19.18
N LEU A 336 -2.02 -8.63 18.91
CA LEU A 336 -2.31 -7.84 17.71
C LEU A 336 -1.91 -8.60 16.43
N PHE A 337 -0.70 -9.16 16.38
CA PHE A 337 -0.26 -9.98 15.24
C PHE A 337 -1.06 -11.27 15.09
N GLU A 338 -1.36 -11.94 16.18
CA GLU A 338 -2.18 -13.16 16.17
C GLU A 338 -3.62 -12.88 15.72
N HIS A 339 -4.21 -11.76 16.14
CA HIS A 339 -5.52 -11.32 15.67
C HIS A 339 -5.49 -11.08 14.15
N ALA A 340 -4.52 -10.33 13.64
CA ALA A 340 -4.39 -10.09 12.21
C ALA A 340 -4.26 -11.41 11.42
N TYR A 341 -3.39 -12.33 11.88
CA TYR A 341 -3.17 -13.63 11.24
C TYR A 341 -4.43 -14.50 11.23
N ASN A 342 -5.11 -14.59 12.37
CA ASN A 342 -6.30 -15.44 12.54
C ASN A 342 -7.57 -14.79 11.95
N GLY A 343 -7.64 -13.46 11.91
CA GLY A 343 -8.77 -12.66 11.42
C GLY A 343 -8.89 -12.56 9.90
N GLY A 344 -8.02 -13.27 9.14
CA GLY A 344 -8.10 -13.32 7.69
C GLY A 344 -7.48 -12.13 6.97
N TYR A 345 -6.71 -11.30 7.68
CA TYR A 345 -5.90 -10.26 7.03
C TYR A 345 -4.75 -10.88 6.23
N ALA A 346 -4.27 -10.14 5.25
CA ALA A 346 -3.18 -10.57 4.38
C ALA A 346 -1.80 -10.15 4.89
N GLY A 347 -1.75 -9.31 5.94
CA GLY A 347 -0.51 -8.88 6.57
C GLY A 347 -0.74 -7.96 7.76
N ALA A 348 0.36 -7.72 8.48
CA ALA A 348 0.43 -6.83 9.63
C ALA A 348 1.81 -6.16 9.69
N TRP A 349 1.85 -4.82 9.67
CA TRP A 349 3.05 -4.00 9.77
C TRP A 349 2.95 -3.07 10.97
N THR A 350 3.74 -3.34 12.01
CA THR A 350 3.71 -2.51 13.22
C THR A 350 4.36 -1.14 12.98
N TRP A 351 3.89 -0.11 13.68
CA TRP A 351 4.54 1.20 13.77
C TRP A 351 5.33 1.28 15.07
N SER A 352 6.61 1.47 15.11
CA SER A 352 7.59 1.41 14.04
C SER A 352 8.96 1.09 14.66
N VAL A 353 10.00 1.01 13.82
CA VAL A 353 11.38 0.80 14.28
C VAL A 353 11.90 2.00 15.06
N THR A 354 11.47 3.22 14.72
CA THR A 354 12.03 4.49 15.22
C THR A 354 11.17 5.16 16.29
N ASP A 355 9.85 5.12 16.15
CA ASP A 355 8.95 5.93 16.97
C ASP A 355 8.29 5.17 18.12
N SER A 356 8.52 3.85 18.20
CA SER A 356 8.02 2.96 19.24
C SER A 356 9.15 2.15 19.87
N ASN A 357 8.86 1.46 20.96
CA ASN A 357 9.81 0.52 21.53
C ASN A 357 10.00 -0.68 20.58
N TRP A 358 11.04 -0.64 19.76
CA TRP A 358 11.31 -1.65 18.75
C TRP A 358 11.43 -3.08 19.30
N GLN A 359 12.04 -3.25 20.49
CA GLN A 359 12.14 -4.56 21.14
C GLN A 359 10.76 -5.15 21.44
N THR A 360 9.81 -4.31 21.85
CA THR A 360 8.42 -4.70 22.03
C THR A 360 7.78 -5.02 20.69
N GLN A 361 7.87 -4.10 19.70
CA GLN A 361 7.16 -4.25 18.43
C GLN A 361 7.58 -5.52 17.67
N ARG A 362 8.87 -5.84 17.60
CA ARG A 362 9.37 -7.04 16.90
C ARG A 362 8.92 -8.36 17.52
N ALA A 363 8.53 -8.38 18.80
CA ALA A 363 8.02 -9.58 19.48
C ALA A 363 6.70 -10.09 18.86
N GLY A 364 5.93 -9.20 18.21
CA GLY A 364 4.71 -9.58 17.46
C GLY A 364 5.01 -10.48 16.27
N MET A 365 6.04 -10.16 15.47
CA MET A 365 6.48 -11.02 14.37
C MET A 365 6.94 -12.39 14.90
N THR A 366 7.63 -12.41 16.04
CA THR A 366 8.09 -13.65 16.69
C THR A 366 6.94 -14.55 17.11
N ALA A 367 5.81 -13.98 17.55
CA ALA A 367 4.63 -14.75 17.98
C ALA A 367 3.97 -15.54 16.84
N ILE A 368 4.08 -15.05 15.61
CA ILE A 368 3.52 -15.74 14.44
C ILE A 368 4.58 -16.40 13.55
N LYS A 369 5.86 -16.34 13.95
CA LYS A 369 6.97 -16.95 13.22
C LYS A 369 6.69 -18.43 12.94
N GLY A 370 6.87 -18.84 11.68
CA GLY A 370 6.70 -20.22 11.26
C GLY A 370 5.24 -20.71 11.16
N LYS A 371 4.25 -19.85 11.39
CA LYS A 371 2.84 -20.22 11.11
C LYS A 371 2.65 -20.49 9.63
N ASN A 372 1.85 -21.53 9.31
CA ASN A 372 1.48 -21.93 7.95
C ASN A 372 0.08 -22.57 7.97
N ASP A 373 -0.94 -21.77 8.23
CA ASP A 373 -2.32 -22.21 8.17
C ASP A 373 -2.99 -21.56 6.94
N GLN A 374 -3.16 -22.37 5.88
CA GLN A 374 -3.71 -21.90 4.60
C GLN A 374 -5.20 -21.50 4.70
N SER A 375 -5.89 -21.87 5.79
CA SER A 375 -7.26 -21.42 6.08
C SER A 375 -7.33 -20.06 6.76
N LYS A 376 -6.17 -19.55 7.25
CA LYS A 376 -6.02 -18.26 7.95
C LYS A 376 -5.10 -17.31 7.18
N GLY A 377 -4.03 -16.82 7.80
CA GLY A 377 -3.05 -15.96 7.16
C GLY A 377 -2.19 -16.67 6.09
N GLY A 378 -2.00 -17.98 6.20
CA GLY A 378 -1.13 -18.74 5.31
C GLY A 378 0.32 -18.81 5.80
N LEU A 379 1.25 -18.89 4.85
CA LEU A 379 2.68 -19.08 5.12
C LEU A 379 3.33 -17.74 5.52
N VAL A 380 3.93 -17.68 6.72
CA VAL A 380 4.67 -16.50 7.19
C VAL A 380 6.14 -16.54 6.75
N HIS A 381 6.73 -17.72 6.59
CA HIS A 381 8.12 -17.86 6.13
C HIS A 381 8.15 -18.32 4.67
N PHE A 382 8.70 -17.48 3.79
CA PHE A 382 8.91 -17.79 2.38
C PHE A 382 10.20 -17.14 1.86
N SER A 383 10.72 -17.64 0.76
CA SER A 383 11.91 -17.06 0.09
C SER A 383 11.53 -15.85 -0.76
N VAL A 384 12.42 -14.87 -0.82
CA VAL A 384 12.32 -13.66 -1.66
C VAL A 384 13.41 -13.72 -2.72
#